data_adec6625ced6834df487fec88ec5185c
#
_entry.id   adec6625ced6834df487fec88ec5185c
#
_cell.length_a   1.000
_cell.length_b   1.000
_cell.length_c   1.000
_cell.angle_alpha   90.00
_cell.angle_beta   90.00
_cell.angle_gamma   90.00
#
_symmetry.space_group_name_H-M   'P 1'
#
loop_
_entity.id
_entity.type
_entity.pdbx_description
1 polymer ?
#
loop_
_entity_poly.entity_id
_entity_poly.type
_entity_poly.pdbx_seq_one_letter_code
_entity_poly.pdbx_strand_id
1 'polypeptide(L)'
;MRNKNTLRLCLLGGLLFCGFLNAGNIQLQPENTNAGYLARLLINETPFPGEKGWVSVADSEATMSSILWVLNSRIRYVPPGYRQTELTTVKTSNIFDVITAGGVHGQVEGFYRDSSGKLATVPRVEERVKYLCKIGGSGPPGKFAHLLNYAQKLANSYLATDISTRDLFVNLQVISATAVTGRAYSWMTDAHHYNPGGDYIRIPDSDRGSLGGNRFFTLKNRSE
;
A
#
# COMPACT_ATOMS: atom_id res chain seq x y z
N MET A 1 8.37 70.87 45.41
CA MET A 1 8.81 69.91 44.39
C MET A 1 8.30 68.54 44.81
N ARG A 2 7.29 68.01 44.09
CA ARG A 2 6.56 66.78 44.45
C ARG A 2 6.86 65.74 43.41
N ASN A 3 7.64 64.67 43.74
CA ASN A 3 7.92 63.57 42.88
C ASN A 3 6.82 62.50 43.03
N LYS A 4 6.07 62.26 41.97
CA LYS A 4 5.05 61.18 41.91
C LYS A 4 5.66 59.97 41.28
N ASN A 5 5.96 58.96 42.08
CA ASN A 5 6.33 57.65 41.61
C ASN A 5 5.04 56.88 41.11
N THR A 6 4.93 56.66 39.82
CA THR A 6 3.87 55.89 39.24
C THR A 6 4.31 54.44 39.17
N LEU A 7 3.75 53.61 40.03
CA LEU A 7 3.94 52.15 40.04
C LEU A 7 3.20 51.54 38.81
N ARG A 8 3.94 51.04 37.84
CA ARG A 8 3.38 50.30 36.72
C ARG A 8 3.25 48.84 37.13
N LEU A 9 2.02 48.41 37.33
CA LEU A 9 1.63 47.02 37.54
C LEU A 9 1.69 46.27 36.19
N CYS A 10 2.70 45.42 35.96
CA CYS A 10 2.75 44.52 34.83
C CYS A 10 1.83 43.34 35.12
N LEU A 11 0.66 43.34 34.50
CA LEU A 11 -0.19 42.14 34.38
C LEU A 11 0.48 41.16 33.38
N LEU A 12 1.12 40.12 33.90
CA LEU A 12 1.50 38.95 33.11
C LEU A 12 0.21 38.15 32.80
N GLY A 13 -0.35 38.44 31.66
CA GLY A 13 -1.38 37.60 31.06
C GLY A 13 -0.76 36.27 30.63
N GLY A 14 -0.93 35.22 31.45
CA GLY A 14 -0.59 33.87 31.09
C GLY A 14 -1.50 33.42 29.95
N LEU A 15 -1.00 33.42 28.72
CA LEU A 15 -1.59 32.75 27.60
C LEU A 15 -1.49 31.24 27.86
N LEU A 16 -2.57 30.65 28.39
CA LEU A 16 -2.82 29.23 28.34
C LEU A 16 -2.94 28.84 26.86
N PHE A 17 -1.82 28.42 26.25
CA PHE A 17 -1.84 27.65 25.00
C PHE A 17 -2.51 26.32 25.33
N CYS A 18 -3.84 26.25 25.20
CA CYS A 18 -4.54 24.99 24.93
C CYS A 18 -3.99 24.47 23.61
N GLY A 19 -2.97 23.62 23.68
CA GLY A 19 -2.54 22.84 22.55
C GLY A 19 -3.75 22.05 22.04
N PHE A 20 -4.33 22.49 20.94
CA PHE A 20 -5.24 21.66 20.16
C PHE A 20 -4.46 20.40 19.84
N LEU A 21 -4.81 19.30 20.50
CA LEU A 21 -4.40 17.96 20.10
C LEU A 21 -4.87 17.83 18.64
N ASN A 22 -3.93 17.98 17.70
CA ASN A 22 -4.21 17.78 16.30
C ASN A 22 -4.72 16.34 16.16
N ALA A 23 -6.02 16.18 15.89
CA ALA A 23 -6.56 14.92 15.39
C ALA A 23 -5.68 14.47 14.23
N GLY A 24 -5.40 13.19 14.12
CA GLY A 24 -4.49 12.67 13.09
C GLY A 24 -4.92 13.15 11.72
N ASN A 25 -4.17 14.09 11.13
CA ASN A 25 -4.50 14.66 9.82
C ASN A 25 -4.26 13.60 8.74
N ILE A 26 -5.34 12.92 8.34
CA ILE A 26 -5.33 11.92 7.26
C ILE A 26 -5.45 12.65 5.94
N GLN A 27 -4.42 12.48 5.09
CA GLN A 27 -4.28 13.16 3.78
C GLN A 27 -4.69 12.27 2.61
N LEU A 28 -5.66 11.38 2.79
CA LEU A 28 -6.10 10.49 1.72
C LEU A 28 -6.83 11.27 0.62
N GLN A 29 -6.35 11.13 -0.62
CA GLN A 29 -6.98 11.77 -1.78
C GLN A 29 -8.31 11.08 -2.15
N PRO A 30 -9.20 11.77 -2.90
CA PRO A 30 -10.45 11.20 -3.39
C PRO A 30 -10.22 9.92 -4.21
N GLU A 31 -11.17 8.98 -4.14
CA GLU A 31 -11.10 7.68 -4.82
C GLU A 31 -10.97 7.77 -6.34
N ASN A 32 -11.58 8.80 -6.93
CA ASN A 32 -11.57 9.04 -8.37
C ASN A 32 -10.27 9.66 -8.89
N THR A 33 -9.28 9.91 -8.02
CA THR A 33 -7.93 10.30 -8.43
C THR A 33 -7.03 9.07 -8.55
N ASN A 34 -6.07 9.10 -9.46
CA ASN A 34 -5.10 8.00 -9.62
C ASN A 34 -4.38 7.66 -8.31
N ALA A 35 -3.92 8.68 -7.58
CA ALA A 35 -3.22 8.47 -6.31
C ALA A 35 -4.14 7.97 -5.20
N GLY A 36 -5.36 8.51 -5.11
CA GLY A 36 -6.34 8.05 -4.14
C GLY A 36 -6.80 6.61 -4.40
N TYR A 37 -6.95 6.23 -5.67
CA TYR A 37 -7.29 4.86 -6.06
C TYR A 37 -6.17 3.87 -5.71
N LEU A 38 -4.92 4.20 -6.07
CA LEU A 38 -3.77 3.36 -5.74
C LEU A 38 -3.56 3.24 -4.22
N ALA A 39 -3.72 4.32 -3.48
CA ALA A 39 -3.65 4.29 -2.02
C ALA A 39 -4.71 3.35 -1.41
N ARG A 40 -5.95 3.35 -1.94
CA ARG A 40 -7.02 2.43 -1.50
C ARG A 40 -6.68 0.97 -1.74
N LEU A 41 -6.04 0.66 -2.87
CA LEU A 41 -5.54 -0.68 -3.14
C LEU A 41 -4.54 -1.09 -2.06
N LEU A 42 -3.52 -0.28 -1.80
CA LEU A 42 -2.50 -0.59 -0.79
C LEU A 42 -3.11 -0.76 0.61
N ILE A 43 -4.08 0.09 0.97
CA ILE A 43 -4.83 -0.02 2.22
C ILE A 43 -5.63 -1.31 2.26
N ASN A 44 -6.35 -1.66 1.18
CA ASN A 44 -7.24 -2.82 1.16
C ASN A 44 -6.48 -4.15 1.24
N GLU A 45 -5.32 -4.23 0.62
CA GLU A 45 -4.48 -5.42 0.56
C GLU A 45 -3.55 -5.58 1.78
N THR A 46 -3.57 -4.64 2.73
CA THR A 46 -2.67 -4.63 3.89
C THR A 46 -3.46 -4.63 5.20
N PRO A 47 -3.11 -5.47 6.18
CA PRO A 47 -3.78 -5.46 7.48
C PRO A 47 -3.39 -4.23 8.31
N PHE A 48 -4.35 -3.73 9.06
CA PHE A 48 -4.21 -2.64 10.03
C PHE A 48 -4.23 -3.19 11.47
N PRO A 49 -3.85 -2.37 12.48
CA PRO A 49 -3.84 -2.80 13.88
C PRO A 49 -5.15 -3.46 14.31
N GLY A 50 -5.06 -4.67 14.87
CA GLY A 50 -6.21 -5.46 15.30
C GLY A 50 -6.84 -6.34 14.22
N GLU A 51 -6.45 -6.23 12.96
CA GLU A 51 -6.89 -7.13 11.90
C GLU A 51 -6.03 -8.41 11.85
N LYS A 52 -6.59 -9.49 11.31
CA LYS A 52 -5.87 -10.75 11.12
C LYS A 52 -4.66 -10.52 10.20
N GLY A 53 -3.51 -11.05 10.60
CA GLY A 53 -2.25 -10.89 9.86
C GLY A 53 -1.46 -9.63 10.18
N TRP A 54 -2.00 -8.70 10.98
CA TRP A 54 -1.25 -7.55 11.43
C TRP A 54 -0.17 -7.93 12.45
N VAL A 55 1.05 -7.48 12.23
CA VAL A 55 2.21 -7.72 13.13
C VAL A 55 2.73 -6.39 13.67
N SER A 56 3.08 -5.46 12.79
CA SER A 56 3.63 -4.16 13.16
C SER A 56 3.37 -3.12 12.07
N VAL A 57 3.59 -1.84 12.40
CA VAL A 57 3.57 -0.74 11.41
C VAL A 57 4.59 -0.99 10.30
N ALA A 58 5.82 -1.35 10.67
CA ALA A 58 6.89 -1.61 9.69
C ALA A 58 6.57 -2.79 8.75
N ASP A 59 5.89 -3.81 9.26
CA ASP A 59 5.44 -4.96 8.46
C ASP A 59 4.34 -4.55 7.46
N SER A 60 3.38 -3.73 7.90
CA SER A 60 2.35 -3.19 7.01
C SER A 60 2.93 -2.26 5.92
N GLU A 61 3.89 -1.41 6.26
CA GLU A 61 4.62 -0.58 5.28
C GLU A 61 5.38 -1.42 4.27
N ALA A 62 6.07 -2.46 4.75
CA ALA A 62 6.78 -3.40 3.88
C ALA A 62 5.82 -4.15 2.95
N THR A 63 4.63 -4.52 3.44
CA THR A 63 3.57 -5.15 2.65
C THR A 63 3.08 -4.23 1.54
N MET A 64 2.71 -2.99 1.85
CA MET A 64 2.27 -1.99 0.85
C MET A 64 3.33 -1.77 -0.22
N SER A 65 4.59 -1.62 0.19
CA SER A 65 5.71 -1.45 -0.73
C SER A 65 5.91 -2.67 -1.63
N SER A 66 5.81 -3.89 -1.07
CA SER A 66 5.98 -5.14 -1.82
C SER A 66 4.86 -5.35 -2.84
N ILE A 67 3.62 -5.05 -2.49
CA ILE A 67 2.48 -5.10 -3.43
C ILE A 67 2.71 -4.16 -4.62
N LEU A 68 3.16 -2.94 -4.34
CA LEU A 68 3.46 -1.96 -5.39
C LEU A 68 4.62 -2.45 -6.30
N TRP A 69 5.65 -3.07 -5.71
CA TRP A 69 6.74 -3.67 -6.48
C TRP A 69 6.30 -4.86 -7.33
N VAL A 70 5.36 -5.70 -6.85
CA VAL A 70 4.77 -6.76 -7.66
C VAL A 70 4.07 -6.19 -8.89
N LEU A 71 3.22 -5.18 -8.72
CA LEU A 71 2.54 -4.50 -9.83
C LEU A 71 3.54 -3.89 -10.82
N ASN A 72 4.57 -3.23 -10.31
CA ASN A 72 5.64 -2.65 -11.12
C ASN A 72 6.45 -3.73 -11.87
N SER A 73 6.73 -4.87 -11.22
CA SER A 73 7.45 -5.99 -11.83
C SER A 73 6.69 -6.60 -13.01
N ARG A 74 5.37 -6.75 -12.89
CA ARG A 74 4.50 -7.23 -13.97
C ARG A 74 4.49 -6.32 -15.21
N ILE A 75 4.82 -5.04 -15.04
CA ILE A 75 4.82 -4.04 -16.10
C ILE A 75 6.22 -3.87 -16.70
N ARG A 76 7.23 -3.66 -15.84
CA ARG A 76 8.56 -3.20 -16.25
C ARG A 76 9.63 -4.28 -16.29
N TYR A 77 9.40 -5.40 -15.60
CA TYR A 77 10.40 -6.47 -15.41
C TYR A 77 9.83 -7.84 -15.77
N VAL A 78 9.12 -7.91 -16.91
CA VAL A 78 8.62 -9.21 -17.43
C VAL A 78 9.84 -10.10 -17.69
N PRO A 79 9.92 -11.28 -17.05
CA PRO A 79 11.12 -12.10 -17.15
C PRO A 79 11.24 -12.78 -18.54
N PRO A 80 12.45 -13.11 -18.97
CA PRO A 80 12.67 -13.91 -20.18
C PRO A 80 11.82 -15.18 -20.19
N GLY A 81 11.29 -15.55 -21.34
CA GLY A 81 10.40 -16.70 -21.50
C GLY A 81 8.95 -16.48 -21.10
N TYR A 82 8.60 -15.30 -20.56
CA TYR A 82 7.21 -14.92 -20.22
C TYR A 82 6.69 -13.81 -21.12
N ARG A 83 5.37 -13.82 -21.36
CA ARG A 83 4.66 -12.69 -21.95
C ARG A 83 3.99 -11.89 -20.85
N GLN A 84 3.93 -10.58 -20.97
CA GLN A 84 3.23 -9.74 -20.00
C GLN A 84 1.77 -10.17 -19.77
N THR A 85 1.09 -10.60 -20.83
CA THR A 85 -0.30 -11.07 -20.77
C THR A 85 -0.48 -12.33 -19.91
N GLU A 86 0.57 -13.12 -19.67
CA GLU A 86 0.54 -14.25 -18.74
C GLU A 86 0.54 -13.79 -17.28
N LEU A 87 1.07 -12.59 -17.01
CA LEU A 87 1.20 -12.02 -15.67
C LEU A 87 0.07 -11.06 -15.30
N THR A 88 -0.55 -10.41 -16.31
CA THR A 88 -1.48 -9.29 -16.10
C THR A 88 -2.77 -9.39 -16.90
N THR A 89 -2.94 -10.43 -17.73
CA THR A 89 -4.03 -10.61 -18.71
C THR A 89 -4.11 -9.54 -19.81
N VAL A 90 -3.41 -8.42 -19.66
CA VAL A 90 -3.34 -7.29 -20.60
C VAL A 90 -1.88 -6.97 -20.93
N LYS A 91 -1.63 -6.33 -22.08
CA LYS A 91 -0.32 -5.77 -22.42
C LYS A 91 -0.41 -4.24 -22.29
N THR A 92 0.26 -3.68 -21.31
CA THR A 92 0.17 -2.26 -20.98
C THR A 92 1.40 -1.77 -20.22
N SER A 93 1.67 -0.46 -20.29
CA SER A 93 2.61 0.22 -19.39
C SER A 93 1.90 0.95 -18.23
N ASN A 94 0.57 0.92 -18.20
CA ASN A 94 -0.24 1.61 -17.22
C ASN A 94 -0.65 0.67 -16.08
N ILE A 95 -0.27 1.01 -14.84
CA ILE A 95 -0.58 0.23 -13.64
C ILE A 95 -2.09 0.04 -13.44
N PHE A 96 -2.90 1.03 -13.80
CA PHE A 96 -4.36 0.95 -13.60
C PHE A 96 -5.02 -0.06 -14.52
N ASP A 97 -4.49 -0.28 -15.72
CA ASP A 97 -4.99 -1.31 -16.60
C ASP A 97 -4.69 -2.71 -16.04
N VAL A 98 -3.52 -2.88 -15.38
CA VAL A 98 -3.20 -4.13 -14.68
C VAL A 98 -4.13 -4.35 -13.50
N ILE A 99 -4.32 -3.32 -12.65
CA ILE A 99 -5.17 -3.42 -11.45
C ILE A 99 -6.61 -3.78 -11.83
N THR A 100 -7.15 -3.16 -12.90
CA THR A 100 -8.55 -3.31 -13.30
C THR A 100 -8.79 -4.45 -14.30
N ALA A 101 -7.74 -5.15 -14.72
CA ALA A 101 -7.85 -6.25 -15.67
C ALA A 101 -8.71 -7.38 -15.12
N GLY A 102 -9.70 -7.81 -15.89
CA GLY A 102 -10.67 -8.84 -15.48
C GLY A 102 -11.87 -8.31 -14.68
N GLY A 103 -11.99 -6.99 -14.50
CA GLY A 103 -13.13 -6.36 -13.82
C GLY A 103 -13.16 -6.61 -12.33
N VAL A 104 -14.35 -6.64 -11.73
CA VAL A 104 -14.56 -6.70 -10.26
C VAL A 104 -13.87 -7.92 -9.60
N HIS A 105 -13.80 -9.05 -10.30
CA HIS A 105 -13.17 -10.29 -9.83
C HIS A 105 -11.85 -10.58 -10.56
N GLY A 106 -11.19 -9.54 -11.06
CA GLY A 106 -9.99 -9.66 -11.88
C GLY A 106 -8.69 -9.76 -11.08
N GLN A 107 -7.65 -9.11 -11.60
CA GLN A 107 -6.29 -9.16 -11.02
C GLN A 107 -6.19 -8.64 -9.58
N VAL A 108 -7.00 -7.65 -9.24
CA VAL A 108 -7.18 -7.16 -7.87
C VAL A 108 -8.67 -7.08 -7.58
N GLU A 109 -9.14 -7.95 -6.72
CA GLU A 109 -10.57 -8.06 -6.43
C GLU A 109 -11.15 -6.78 -5.84
N GLY A 110 -12.26 -6.32 -6.45
CA GLY A 110 -12.97 -5.12 -6.02
C GLY A 110 -12.45 -3.81 -6.63
N PHE A 111 -11.43 -3.87 -7.50
CA PHE A 111 -10.89 -2.73 -8.24
C PHE A 111 -11.15 -2.90 -9.73
N TYR A 112 -11.90 -1.99 -10.34
CA TYR A 112 -12.37 -2.14 -11.71
C TYR A 112 -12.54 -0.78 -12.43
N ARG A 113 -12.87 -0.82 -13.71
CA ARG A 113 -13.39 0.33 -14.45
C ARG A 113 -14.89 0.21 -14.59
N ASP A 114 -15.62 1.28 -14.30
CA ASP A 114 -17.06 1.35 -14.50
C ASP A 114 -17.43 1.36 -16.00
N SER A 115 -18.74 1.40 -16.30
CA SER A 115 -19.25 1.44 -17.68
C SER A 115 -18.82 2.68 -18.47
N SER A 116 -18.34 3.74 -17.79
CA SER A 116 -17.79 4.95 -18.42
C SER A 116 -16.25 4.88 -18.59
N GLY A 117 -15.61 3.78 -18.16
CA GLY A 117 -14.15 3.59 -18.19
C GLY A 117 -13.41 4.25 -17.03
N LYS A 118 -14.09 4.82 -16.05
CA LYS A 118 -13.48 5.44 -14.87
C LYS A 118 -13.09 4.39 -13.84
N LEU A 119 -12.01 4.68 -13.11
CA LEU A 119 -11.59 3.88 -11.96
C LEU A 119 -12.66 3.89 -10.88
N ALA A 120 -13.03 2.71 -10.40
CA ALA A 120 -14.06 2.50 -9.41
C ALA A 120 -13.68 1.33 -8.48
N THR A 121 -14.25 1.34 -7.27
CA THR A 121 -14.09 0.27 -6.29
C THR A 121 -15.46 -0.27 -5.88
N VAL A 122 -15.49 -1.51 -5.39
CA VAL A 122 -16.73 -2.05 -4.80
C VAL A 122 -17.00 -1.41 -3.44
N PRO A 123 -18.27 -1.31 -2.98
CA PRO A 123 -18.64 -0.63 -1.75
C PRO A 123 -17.83 -1.07 -0.52
N ARG A 124 -17.54 -2.35 -0.37
CA ARG A 124 -16.77 -2.88 0.77
C ARG A 124 -15.37 -2.26 0.91
N VAL A 125 -14.72 -1.88 -0.20
CA VAL A 125 -13.40 -1.22 -0.18
C VAL A 125 -13.54 0.17 0.43
N GLU A 126 -14.50 0.96 -0.03
CA GLU A 126 -14.74 2.31 0.49
C GLU A 126 -15.24 2.31 1.94
N GLU A 127 -16.08 1.36 2.31
CA GLU A 127 -16.56 1.18 3.69
C GLU A 127 -15.39 0.90 4.63
N ARG A 128 -14.47 -0.01 4.25
CA ARG A 128 -13.27 -0.28 5.04
C ARG A 128 -12.38 0.95 5.14
N VAL A 129 -12.13 1.66 4.05
CA VAL A 129 -11.31 2.89 4.07
C VAL A 129 -11.93 3.95 4.97
N LYS A 130 -13.25 4.20 4.85
CA LYS A 130 -13.97 5.14 5.72
C LYS A 130 -13.87 4.75 7.19
N TYR A 131 -14.01 3.46 7.51
CA TYR A 131 -13.86 2.94 8.87
C TYR A 131 -12.46 3.20 9.42
N LEU A 132 -11.40 2.88 8.66
CA LEU A 132 -10.02 3.12 9.06
C LEU A 132 -9.69 4.61 9.22
N CYS A 133 -10.23 5.47 8.32
CA CYS A 133 -10.11 6.92 8.43
C CYS A 133 -10.80 7.46 9.68
N LYS A 134 -11.99 6.94 10.03
CA LYS A 134 -12.69 7.31 11.27
C LYS A 134 -11.84 6.98 12.50
N ILE A 135 -11.25 5.80 12.58
CA ILE A 135 -10.37 5.40 13.70
C ILE A 135 -9.12 6.30 13.72
N GLY A 136 -8.45 6.46 12.59
CA GLY A 136 -7.22 7.24 12.49
C GLY A 136 -7.41 8.72 12.80
N GLY A 137 -8.60 9.28 12.52
CA GLY A 137 -8.95 10.68 12.78
C GLY A 137 -9.56 10.97 14.15
N SER A 138 -9.89 9.93 14.95
CA SER A 138 -10.65 10.10 16.21
C SER A 138 -9.80 10.51 17.43
N GLY A 139 -8.48 10.72 17.26
CA GLY A 139 -7.57 11.05 18.36
C GLY A 139 -6.23 11.61 17.88
N PRO A 140 -5.22 11.67 18.75
CA PRO A 140 -3.88 12.09 18.34
C PRO A 140 -3.33 11.16 17.26
N PRO A 141 -2.37 11.64 16.43
CA PRO A 141 -1.77 10.83 15.38
C PRO A 141 -1.25 9.50 15.94
N GLY A 142 -1.76 8.41 15.38
CA GLY A 142 -1.44 7.04 15.81
C GLY A 142 -1.15 6.13 14.62
N LYS A 143 -1.03 4.82 14.88
CA LYS A 143 -0.67 3.83 13.87
C LYS A 143 -1.61 3.83 12.64
N PHE A 144 -2.92 4.06 12.84
CA PHE A 144 -3.90 4.12 11.75
C PHE A 144 -3.67 5.32 10.84
N ALA A 145 -3.57 6.53 11.40
CA ALA A 145 -3.29 7.74 10.62
C ALA A 145 -1.94 7.63 9.90
N HIS A 146 -0.93 7.07 10.57
CA HIS A 146 0.39 6.84 9.98
C HIS A 146 0.30 5.93 8.75
N LEU A 147 -0.33 4.77 8.84
CA LEU A 147 -0.44 3.82 7.74
C LEU A 147 -1.28 4.34 6.58
N LEU A 148 -2.37 5.07 6.85
CA LEU A 148 -3.19 5.71 5.82
C LEU A 148 -2.39 6.75 5.05
N ASN A 149 -1.64 7.60 5.74
CA ASN A 149 -0.79 8.61 5.13
C ASN A 149 0.40 7.99 4.39
N TYR A 150 0.96 6.89 4.91
CA TYR A 150 2.01 6.14 4.24
C TYR A 150 1.54 5.58 2.89
N ALA A 151 0.35 4.96 2.85
CA ALA A 151 -0.24 4.46 1.61
C ALA A 151 -0.42 5.57 0.57
N GLN A 152 -0.92 6.75 0.98
CA GLN A 152 -1.07 7.90 0.10
C GLN A 152 0.27 8.44 -0.40
N LYS A 153 1.25 8.57 0.50
CA LYS A 153 2.61 8.99 0.14
C LYS A 153 3.25 8.03 -0.87
N LEU A 154 3.12 6.73 -0.64
CA LEU A 154 3.67 5.71 -1.53
C LEU A 154 3.01 5.74 -2.91
N ALA A 155 1.69 5.92 -2.96
CA ALA A 155 0.95 6.09 -4.22
C ALA A 155 1.40 7.35 -5.00
N ASN A 156 1.57 8.47 -4.32
CA ASN A 156 2.05 9.71 -4.91
C ASN A 156 3.49 9.56 -5.48
N SER A 157 4.41 8.97 -4.70
CA SER A 157 5.79 8.71 -5.13
C SER A 157 5.84 7.84 -6.38
N TYR A 158 5.05 6.76 -6.42
CA TYR A 158 4.99 5.89 -7.59
C TYR A 158 4.55 6.65 -8.85
N LEU A 159 3.50 7.46 -8.74
CA LEU A 159 2.96 8.22 -9.88
C LEU A 159 3.89 9.35 -10.34
N ALA A 160 4.74 9.87 -9.46
CA ALA A 160 5.80 10.82 -9.80
C ALA A 160 7.05 10.13 -10.38
N THR A 161 7.00 8.82 -10.70
CA THR A 161 8.12 8.01 -11.21
C THR A 161 9.28 7.80 -10.22
N ASP A 162 9.05 8.09 -8.96
CA ASP A 162 10.02 7.89 -7.87
C ASP A 162 9.50 6.82 -6.88
N ILE A 163 9.85 5.55 -7.13
CA ILE A 163 9.61 4.50 -6.15
C ILE A 163 10.70 4.59 -5.09
N SER A 164 10.47 5.38 -4.07
CA SER A 164 11.42 5.63 -2.97
C SER A 164 11.68 4.42 -2.06
N THR A 165 10.97 3.30 -2.28
CA THR A 165 11.12 2.09 -1.48
C THR A 165 11.90 1.02 -2.21
N ARG A 166 12.65 0.21 -1.43
CA ARG A 166 13.40 -0.93 -1.97
C ARG A 166 12.46 -2.09 -2.28
N ASP A 167 12.68 -2.73 -3.43
CA ASP A 167 12.11 -4.05 -3.72
C ASP A 167 12.77 -5.10 -2.81
N LEU A 168 11.97 -5.72 -1.95
CA LEU A 168 12.47 -6.70 -0.98
C LEU A 168 12.84 -8.05 -1.62
N PHE A 169 12.33 -8.33 -2.80
CA PHE A 169 12.46 -9.63 -3.48
C PHE A 169 13.42 -9.59 -4.65
N VAL A 170 14.13 -8.47 -4.84
CA VAL A 170 15.15 -8.39 -5.89
C VAL A 170 16.31 -9.36 -5.59
N ASN A 171 16.79 -10.04 -6.65
CA ASN A 171 17.92 -11.00 -6.61
C ASN A 171 17.61 -12.37 -5.96
N LEU A 172 16.36 -12.79 -5.84
CA LEU A 172 16.05 -14.19 -5.57
C LEU A 172 16.54 -15.04 -6.74
N GLN A 173 17.37 -16.06 -6.48
CA GLN A 173 17.94 -16.88 -7.54
C GLN A 173 17.44 -18.33 -7.52
N VAL A 174 17.35 -18.93 -6.35
CA VAL A 174 16.96 -20.33 -6.19
C VAL A 174 16.04 -20.46 -4.98
N ILE A 175 14.93 -21.20 -5.14
CA ILE A 175 14.04 -21.59 -4.06
C ILE A 175 13.81 -23.09 -4.17
N SER A 176 14.13 -23.86 -3.12
CA SER A 176 13.94 -25.32 -3.07
C SER A 176 14.54 -26.03 -4.32
N ALA A 177 15.79 -25.70 -4.67
CA ALA A 177 16.52 -26.19 -5.84
C ALA A 177 15.93 -25.80 -7.22
N THR A 178 14.96 -24.89 -7.27
CA THR A 178 14.40 -24.36 -8.52
C THR A 178 14.95 -22.97 -8.79
N ALA A 179 15.51 -22.74 -9.98
CA ALA A 179 15.90 -21.41 -10.43
C ALA A 179 14.69 -20.52 -10.59
N VAL A 180 14.76 -19.28 -10.08
CA VAL A 180 13.66 -18.32 -10.08
C VAL A 180 14.07 -16.99 -10.70
N THR A 181 13.09 -16.15 -11.05
CA THR A 181 13.27 -14.95 -11.87
C THR A 181 13.70 -13.70 -11.11
N GLY A 182 14.00 -13.81 -9.82
CA GLY A 182 14.64 -12.76 -9.05
C GLY A 182 13.73 -11.65 -8.52
N ARG A 183 12.40 -11.75 -8.68
CA ARG A 183 11.43 -10.77 -8.15
C ARG A 183 10.13 -11.44 -7.76
N ALA A 184 9.28 -10.75 -6.99
CA ALA A 184 7.90 -11.17 -6.77
C ALA A 184 7.00 -10.72 -7.92
N TYR A 185 6.07 -11.60 -8.31
CA TYR A 185 5.10 -11.38 -9.40
C TYR A 185 3.65 -11.64 -8.98
N SER A 186 3.43 -12.11 -7.75
CA SER A 186 2.08 -12.28 -7.19
C SER A 186 2.10 -12.13 -5.68
N TRP A 187 0.97 -11.73 -5.13
CA TRP A 187 0.68 -11.80 -3.70
C TRP A 187 -0.72 -12.36 -3.51
N MET A 188 -0.97 -12.93 -2.33
CA MET A 188 -2.27 -13.47 -1.96
C MET A 188 -2.44 -13.41 -0.45
N THR A 189 -3.66 -13.20 -0.01
CA THR A 189 -3.96 -13.20 1.42
C THR A 189 -3.76 -14.61 1.99
N ASP A 190 -2.98 -14.73 3.04
CA ASP A 190 -2.64 -16.00 3.70
C ASP A 190 -3.88 -16.78 4.21
N ALA A 191 -4.96 -16.04 4.52
CA ALA A 191 -6.20 -16.61 5.04
C ALA A 191 -6.86 -17.66 4.14
N HIS A 192 -6.57 -17.65 2.84
CA HIS A 192 -7.24 -18.50 1.86
C HIS A 192 -6.41 -19.70 1.37
N HIS A 193 -5.20 -19.89 1.87
CA HIS A 193 -4.28 -20.97 1.45
C HIS A 193 -4.19 -21.15 -0.08
N TYR A 194 -4.36 -20.06 -0.80
CA TYR A 194 -4.40 -20.09 -2.25
C TYR A 194 -2.99 -20.23 -2.83
N ASN A 195 -2.86 -21.06 -3.85
CA ASN A 195 -1.66 -21.18 -4.68
C ASN A 195 -2.05 -20.73 -6.09
N PRO A 196 -1.38 -19.73 -6.67
CA PRO A 196 -1.68 -19.28 -8.04
C PRO A 196 -1.47 -20.37 -9.08
N GLY A 197 -0.76 -21.46 -8.75
CA GLY A 197 -0.48 -22.56 -9.66
C GLY A 197 0.52 -22.20 -10.77
N GLY A 198 0.63 -23.06 -11.79
CA GLY A 198 1.54 -22.85 -12.92
C GLY A 198 3.00 -22.71 -12.49
N ASP A 199 3.68 -21.70 -13.02
CA ASP A 199 5.10 -21.44 -12.72
C ASP A 199 5.34 -20.56 -11.46
N TYR A 200 4.28 -20.24 -10.74
CA TYR A 200 4.43 -19.47 -9.49
C TYR A 200 5.03 -20.35 -8.38
N ILE A 201 6.07 -19.84 -7.75
CA ILE A 201 6.77 -20.47 -6.63
C ILE A 201 6.63 -19.57 -5.41
N ARG A 202 6.15 -20.13 -4.31
CA ARG A 202 6.04 -19.40 -3.04
C ARG A 202 7.44 -18.99 -2.56
N ILE A 203 7.61 -17.71 -2.25
CA ILE A 203 8.81 -17.19 -1.59
C ILE A 203 8.79 -17.67 -0.13
N PRO A 204 9.88 -18.28 0.37
CA PRO A 204 9.97 -18.77 1.74
C PRO A 204 9.84 -17.64 2.78
N ASP A 205 9.37 -17.97 3.98
CA ASP A 205 9.25 -17.00 5.07
C ASP A 205 10.64 -16.52 5.54
N SER A 206 11.69 -17.34 5.40
CA SER A 206 13.09 -16.94 5.60
C SER A 206 13.51 -15.79 4.69
N ASP A 207 12.94 -15.69 3.49
CA ASP A 207 13.15 -14.64 2.49
C ASP A 207 12.05 -13.59 2.52
N ARG A 208 11.36 -13.46 3.65
CA ARG A 208 10.24 -12.53 3.87
C ARG A 208 9.05 -12.77 2.94
N GLY A 209 8.85 -14.00 2.49
CA GLY A 209 7.74 -14.36 1.60
C GLY A 209 6.35 -14.28 2.25
N SER A 210 6.29 -14.08 3.58
CA SER A 210 5.06 -13.73 4.31
C SER A 210 5.24 -12.35 4.95
N LEU A 211 4.38 -11.41 4.57
CA LEU A 211 4.33 -10.05 5.11
C LEU A 211 2.88 -9.61 5.29
N GLY A 212 2.53 -9.12 6.48
CA GLY A 212 1.21 -8.57 6.76
C GLY A 212 0.07 -9.49 6.37
N GLY A 213 0.15 -10.79 6.70
CA GLY A 213 -0.86 -11.76 6.32
C GLY A 213 -0.95 -12.08 4.83
N ASN A 214 -0.06 -11.54 4.00
CA ASN A 214 0.05 -11.87 2.58
C ASN A 214 1.21 -12.83 2.33
N ARG A 215 1.05 -13.69 1.33
CA ARG A 215 2.10 -14.54 0.78
C ARG A 215 2.52 -14.02 -0.58
N PHE A 216 3.82 -13.95 -0.81
CA PHE A 216 4.39 -13.51 -2.07
C PHE A 216 4.95 -14.68 -2.87
N PHE A 217 4.87 -14.55 -4.20
CA PHE A 217 5.27 -15.58 -5.14
C PHE A 217 6.18 -14.98 -6.21
N THR A 218 7.24 -15.69 -6.51
CA THR A 218 8.10 -15.46 -7.68
C THR A 218 7.70 -16.42 -8.82
N LEU A 219 8.43 -16.38 -9.92
CA LEU A 219 8.23 -17.27 -11.05
C LEU A 219 9.44 -18.19 -11.23
N LYS A 220 9.19 -19.43 -11.70
CA LYS A 220 10.22 -20.32 -12.18
C LYS A 220 10.98 -19.65 -13.34
N ASN A 221 12.29 -19.80 -13.39
CA ASN A 221 13.06 -19.38 -14.55
C ASN A 221 12.76 -20.30 -15.74
N ARG A 222 12.37 -19.71 -16.90
CA ARG A 222 12.10 -20.42 -18.17
C ARG A 222 13.27 -20.29 -19.16
N SER A 223 14.34 -19.62 -18.80
CA SER A 223 15.47 -19.35 -19.69
C SER A 223 16.50 -20.49 -19.75
N GLU A 224 16.16 -21.67 -19.25
CA GLU A 224 16.98 -22.88 -19.34
C GLU A 224 16.33 -23.92 -20.26
#